data_25a0353d81ebfa44ed38de2a780e4425
#
_entry.id   25a0353d81ebfa44ed38de2a780e4425
#
_cell.length_a   1.000
_cell.length_b   1.000
_cell.length_c   1.000
_cell.angle_alpha   90.00
_cell.angle_beta   90.00
_cell.angle_gamma   90.00
#
_symmetry.space_group_name_H-M   'P 1'
#
loop_
_entity.id
_entity.type
_entity.pdbx_description
1 polymer ?
#
loop_
_entity_poly.entity_id
_entity_poly.type
_entity_poly.pdbx_seq_one_letter_code
_entity_poly.pdbx_strand_id
1 'polypeptide(L)'
;MIQYKKIKQISPELTLSYYNQIPVLELNHPHLGEAKVALQGAQLLSWKPKSEQQDILWLSPIEPFLLGQAIRGGIPICYPWFGATKKPIHGTARLALWKLSHFDIDIEHARIELVLLDQQHIVEAKIVMLFSEKCELIFTHYGKQAAQAAFHTYFHVGNIEQVEITHLPTVCFNAVTQQQEQVPSSRRITQHTDCIYTLETPTNYILDHQFNRQIEVTHQNATETVLWNPWHSVMSAMQEQDYQNMLCLETARIYQLLHFGESIRVTLARKKSN
;
A
#
# COMPACT_ATOMS: atom_id res chain seq x y z
N MET A 1 8.32 20.42 10.15
CA MET A 1 8.87 20.41 8.76
C MET A 1 9.76 19.21 8.62
N ILE A 2 9.60 18.39 7.57
CA ILE A 2 10.43 17.20 7.33
C ILE A 2 11.86 17.66 6.98
N GLN A 3 12.85 17.14 7.69
CA GLN A 3 14.26 17.32 7.35
C GLN A 3 14.64 16.29 6.30
N TYR A 4 14.97 16.76 5.11
CA TYR A 4 15.46 15.95 4.01
C TYR A 4 16.99 15.97 3.98
N LYS A 5 17.61 14.78 3.84
CA LYS A 5 19.07 14.67 3.70
C LYS A 5 19.42 13.57 2.70
N LYS A 6 19.93 13.96 1.53
CA LYS A 6 20.52 13.01 0.57
C LYS A 6 21.77 12.36 1.18
N ILE A 7 21.85 11.03 1.11
CA ILE A 7 22.94 10.24 1.67
C ILE A 7 23.86 9.71 0.57
N LYS A 8 23.28 9.05 -0.44
CA LYS A 8 24.05 8.36 -1.47
C LYS A 8 23.26 8.24 -2.77
N GLN A 9 23.92 8.50 -3.88
CA GLN A 9 23.47 8.07 -5.20
C GLN A 9 23.82 6.61 -5.38
N ILE A 10 22.82 5.74 -5.60
CA ILE A 10 23.00 4.28 -5.77
C ILE A 10 23.17 3.97 -7.26
N SER A 11 22.32 4.53 -8.12
CA SER A 11 22.43 4.54 -9.59
C SER A 11 22.03 5.93 -10.12
N PRO A 12 22.10 6.20 -11.42
CA PRO A 12 21.61 7.47 -11.97
C PRO A 12 20.16 7.79 -11.58
N GLU A 13 19.30 6.78 -11.48
CA GLU A 13 17.88 6.91 -11.20
C GLU A 13 17.52 6.68 -9.73
N LEU A 14 18.39 6.04 -8.93
CA LEU A 14 18.08 5.61 -7.56
C LEU A 14 18.98 6.31 -6.53
N THR A 15 18.34 7.00 -5.58
CA THR A 15 19.03 7.71 -4.50
C THR A 15 18.56 7.19 -3.14
N LEU A 16 19.45 7.11 -2.16
CA LEU A 16 19.12 6.93 -0.75
C LEU A 16 19.15 8.28 -0.04
N SER A 17 18.06 8.60 0.64
CA SER A 17 17.87 9.83 1.42
C SER A 17 17.32 9.52 2.80
N TYR A 18 17.42 10.46 3.74
CA TYR A 18 16.66 10.41 4.99
C TYR A 18 15.51 11.42 4.96
N TYR A 19 14.33 10.96 5.36
CA TYR A 19 13.17 11.79 5.72
C TYR A 19 13.08 11.75 7.25
N ASN A 20 13.51 12.79 7.93
CA ASN A 20 13.76 12.79 9.37
C ASN A 20 14.59 11.56 9.78
N GLN A 21 13.99 10.55 10.41
CA GLN A 21 14.69 9.34 10.89
C GLN A 21 14.62 8.16 9.92
N ILE A 22 13.80 8.24 8.88
CA ILE A 22 13.51 7.11 7.98
C ILE A 22 14.39 7.16 6.74
N PRO A 23 15.18 6.11 6.46
CA PRO A 23 15.87 5.99 5.18
C PRO A 23 14.88 5.63 4.07
N VAL A 24 14.93 6.38 2.96
CA VAL A 24 14.03 6.28 1.81
C VAL A 24 14.83 6.12 0.53
N LEU A 25 14.48 5.14 -0.27
CA LEU A 25 14.92 5.00 -1.65
C LEU A 25 14.02 5.87 -2.53
N GLU A 26 14.63 6.74 -3.31
CA GLU A 26 13.96 7.62 -4.26
C GLU A 26 14.32 7.18 -5.67
N LEU A 27 13.37 6.64 -6.40
CA LEU A 27 13.45 6.35 -7.83
C LEU A 27 12.99 7.60 -8.59
N ASN A 28 13.81 8.10 -9.48
CA ASN A 28 13.48 9.17 -10.40
C ASN A 28 13.91 8.76 -11.81
N HIS A 29 12.97 8.22 -12.58
CA HIS A 29 13.24 7.63 -13.88
C HIS A 29 12.62 8.48 -15.01
N PRO A 30 13.39 8.83 -16.08
CA PRO A 30 12.91 9.76 -17.11
C PRO A 30 11.69 9.26 -17.87
N HIS A 31 11.50 7.95 -18.00
CA HIS A 31 10.41 7.33 -18.75
C HIS A 31 9.32 6.73 -17.86
N LEU A 32 9.66 6.20 -16.69
CA LEU A 32 8.72 5.50 -15.81
C LEU A 32 8.04 6.44 -14.81
N GLY A 33 8.67 7.56 -14.46
CA GLY A 33 8.21 8.49 -13.44
C GLY A 33 8.95 8.35 -12.12
N GLU A 34 8.25 8.55 -11.01
CA GLU A 34 8.85 8.66 -9.68
C GLU A 34 8.23 7.64 -8.71
N ALA A 35 9.06 7.10 -7.82
CA ALA A 35 8.60 6.30 -6.69
C ALA A 35 9.50 6.54 -5.46
N LYS A 36 8.92 6.37 -4.26
CA LYS A 36 9.63 6.50 -2.98
C LYS A 36 9.32 5.30 -2.11
N VAL A 37 10.36 4.64 -1.62
CA VAL A 37 10.24 3.44 -0.80
C VAL A 37 10.99 3.64 0.52
N ALA A 38 10.27 3.66 1.64
CA ALA A 38 10.89 3.66 2.96
C ALA A 38 11.52 2.30 3.25
N LEU A 39 12.74 2.28 3.78
CA LEU A 39 13.34 1.03 4.25
C LEU A 39 12.63 0.51 5.52
N GLN A 40 12.05 1.39 6.33
CA GLN A 40 11.15 0.94 7.37
C GLN A 40 9.83 0.45 6.76
N GLY A 41 9.50 -0.80 7.05
CA GLY A 41 8.30 -1.46 6.54
C GLY A 41 8.40 -1.89 5.09
N ALA A 42 9.52 -1.63 4.39
CA ALA A 42 9.60 -1.73 2.94
C ALA A 42 8.39 -1.07 2.27
N GLN A 43 7.99 0.08 2.81
CA GLN A 43 6.72 0.73 2.48
C GLN A 43 6.87 1.62 1.25
N LEU A 44 6.11 1.33 0.20
CA LEU A 44 5.97 2.24 -0.93
C LEU A 44 5.19 3.47 -0.47
N LEU A 45 5.86 4.63 -0.43
CA LEU A 45 5.29 5.90 0.07
C LEU A 45 4.58 6.69 -1.03
N SER A 46 5.09 6.58 -2.26
CA SER A 46 4.70 7.40 -3.40
C SER A 46 4.96 6.62 -4.68
N TRP A 47 4.03 6.69 -5.63
CA TRP A 47 4.21 6.25 -7.00
C TRP A 47 3.46 7.19 -7.93
N LYS A 48 4.23 7.89 -8.76
CA LYS A 48 3.72 8.82 -9.76
C LYS A 48 4.28 8.40 -11.13
N PRO A 49 3.54 7.58 -11.91
CA PRO A 49 3.96 7.22 -13.25
C PRO A 49 4.07 8.46 -14.15
N LYS A 50 4.92 8.39 -15.17
CA LYS A 50 5.21 9.53 -16.07
C LYS A 50 3.97 10.12 -16.74
N SER A 51 2.94 9.30 -16.92
CA SER A 51 1.66 9.71 -17.53
C SER A 51 0.74 10.49 -16.57
N GLU A 52 1.10 10.59 -15.28
CA GLU A 52 0.25 11.19 -14.25
C GLU A 52 0.82 12.51 -13.72
N GLN A 53 -0.09 13.43 -13.43
CA GLN A 53 0.26 14.70 -12.77
C GLN A 53 0.20 14.58 -11.25
N GLN A 54 -0.67 13.69 -10.75
CA GLN A 54 -0.88 13.44 -9.32
C GLN A 54 -0.32 12.07 -8.94
N ASP A 55 0.15 11.95 -7.70
CA ASP A 55 0.55 10.66 -7.14
C ASP A 55 -0.67 9.72 -7.10
N ILE A 56 -0.43 8.44 -7.33
CA ILE A 56 -1.47 7.41 -7.18
C ILE A 56 -1.74 7.12 -5.70
N LEU A 57 -0.71 7.27 -4.88
CA LEU A 57 -0.78 6.98 -3.45
C LEU A 57 -0.94 8.25 -2.63
N TRP A 58 -1.76 8.16 -1.61
CA TRP A 58 -1.87 9.21 -0.59
C TRP A 58 -0.86 8.96 0.53
N LEU A 59 -0.14 10.00 0.90
CA LEU A 59 0.77 10.01 2.06
C LEU A 59 0.37 11.20 2.94
N SER A 60 0.31 10.98 4.25
CA SER A 60 -0.06 12.06 5.17
C SER A 60 0.89 13.26 5.04
N PRO A 61 0.34 14.49 4.88
CA PRO A 61 1.15 15.70 4.80
C PRO A 61 1.84 16.05 6.13
N ILE A 62 1.39 15.45 7.24
CA ILE A 62 1.94 15.66 8.58
C ILE A 62 2.69 14.44 9.13
N GLU A 63 3.01 13.46 8.27
CA GLU A 63 3.77 12.28 8.66
C GLU A 63 5.13 12.66 9.28
N PRO A 64 5.43 12.27 10.53
CA PRO A 64 6.66 12.68 11.21
C PRO A 64 7.90 11.88 10.82
N PHE A 65 7.77 10.75 10.15
CA PHE A 65 8.86 9.84 9.76
C PHE A 65 9.80 9.45 10.92
N LEU A 66 9.23 8.87 11.97
CA LEU A 66 9.95 8.42 13.15
C LEU A 66 10.18 6.91 13.14
N LEU A 67 11.40 6.46 13.44
CA LEU A 67 11.74 5.04 13.52
C LEU A 67 10.86 4.32 14.56
N GLY A 68 10.40 3.11 14.18
CA GLY A 68 9.56 2.26 15.03
C GLY A 68 8.10 2.73 15.14
N GLN A 69 7.72 3.81 14.47
CA GLN A 69 6.33 4.25 14.36
C GLN A 69 5.79 3.95 12.96
N ALA A 70 4.53 3.54 12.88
CA ALA A 70 3.90 3.25 11.60
C ALA A 70 3.74 4.51 10.76
N ILE A 71 4.20 4.49 9.51
CA ILE A 71 4.04 5.57 8.55
C ILE A 71 2.60 5.59 8.03
N ARG A 72 1.95 6.75 8.04
CA ARG A 72 0.57 6.93 7.60
C ARG A 72 0.50 7.25 6.10
N GLY A 73 -0.08 6.33 5.31
CA GLY A 73 -0.23 6.49 3.86
C GLY A 73 0.66 5.54 3.05
N GLY A 74 0.71 5.71 1.73
CA GLY A 74 1.43 4.79 0.85
C GLY A 74 0.85 3.38 0.89
N ILE A 75 1.71 2.37 0.93
CA ILE A 75 1.33 0.94 1.02
C ILE A 75 2.04 0.27 2.20
N PRO A 76 1.55 0.43 3.44
CA PRO A 76 2.04 -0.36 4.57
C PRO A 76 1.83 -1.85 4.35
N ILE A 77 2.81 -2.66 4.76
CA ILE A 77 2.70 -4.13 4.77
C ILE A 77 2.25 -4.58 6.15
N CYS A 78 1.02 -5.08 6.26
CA CYS A 78 0.51 -5.71 7.46
C CYS A 78 1.00 -7.16 7.50
N TYR A 79 1.90 -7.50 8.44
CA TYR A 79 2.50 -8.83 8.60
C TYR A 79 3.20 -8.93 9.95
N PRO A 80 3.21 -10.10 10.64
CA PRO A 80 2.62 -11.39 10.28
C PRO A 80 1.16 -11.58 10.73
N TRP A 81 0.47 -10.52 11.16
CA TRP A 81 -0.97 -10.51 11.44
C TRP A 81 -1.62 -9.23 10.96
N PHE A 82 -2.93 -9.31 10.69
CA PHE A 82 -3.78 -8.21 10.26
C PHE A 82 -4.66 -7.71 11.41
N GLY A 83 -5.00 -6.41 11.40
CA GLY A 83 -5.94 -5.81 12.34
C GLY A 83 -5.39 -5.71 13.77
N ALA A 84 -6.33 -5.61 14.71
CA ALA A 84 -6.05 -5.40 16.14
C ALA A 84 -6.02 -6.69 16.97
N THR A 85 -5.96 -7.85 16.34
CA THR A 85 -5.95 -9.16 17.00
C THR A 85 -4.77 -9.35 17.96
N LYS A 86 -3.64 -8.68 17.67
CA LYS A 86 -2.43 -8.65 18.49
C LYS A 86 -1.84 -7.24 18.51
N LYS A 87 -0.90 -6.98 19.41
CA LYS A 87 -0.10 -5.75 19.45
C LYS A 87 1.31 -6.02 18.89
N PRO A 88 1.89 -5.09 18.13
CA PRO A 88 1.27 -3.87 17.57
C PRO A 88 0.17 -4.20 16.53
N ILE A 89 -0.78 -3.30 16.35
CA ILE A 89 -1.84 -3.44 15.34
C ILE A 89 -1.19 -3.63 13.96
N HIS A 90 -1.72 -4.55 13.12
CA HIS A 90 -1.22 -4.87 11.78
C HIS A 90 0.21 -5.44 11.73
N GLY A 91 0.68 -6.06 12.81
CA GLY A 91 1.98 -6.74 12.82
C GLY A 91 3.18 -5.82 13.00
N THR A 92 4.35 -6.44 12.90
CA THR A 92 5.64 -5.82 13.18
C THR A 92 6.41 -5.38 11.94
N ALA A 93 6.10 -5.96 10.78
CA ALA A 93 6.87 -5.75 9.54
C ALA A 93 6.96 -4.28 9.13
N ARG A 94 5.86 -3.52 9.27
CA ARG A 94 5.81 -2.08 8.93
C ARG A 94 6.59 -1.18 9.89
N LEU A 95 7.07 -1.72 11.01
CA LEU A 95 7.87 -0.99 12.01
C LEU A 95 9.36 -1.35 11.91
N ALA A 96 9.69 -2.46 11.26
CA ALA A 96 11.03 -2.98 11.12
C ALA A 96 11.79 -2.33 9.95
N LEU A 97 13.11 -2.22 10.08
CA LEU A 97 13.97 -1.85 8.95
C LEU A 97 14.23 -3.08 8.07
N TRP A 98 13.94 -2.94 6.79
CA TRP A 98 14.22 -3.94 5.76
C TRP A 98 15.54 -3.62 5.06
N LYS A 99 16.16 -4.62 4.48
CA LYS A 99 17.39 -4.46 3.70
C LYS A 99 17.09 -4.45 2.21
N LEU A 100 17.65 -3.50 1.48
CA LEU A 100 17.74 -3.58 0.02
C LEU A 100 18.62 -4.77 -0.34
N SER A 101 18.04 -5.79 -0.98
CA SER A 101 18.75 -7.03 -1.37
C SER A 101 19.18 -6.99 -2.83
N HIS A 102 18.35 -6.39 -3.69
CA HIS A 102 18.64 -6.28 -5.11
C HIS A 102 17.91 -5.08 -5.72
N PHE A 103 18.46 -4.52 -6.79
CA PHE A 103 17.75 -3.63 -7.70
C PHE A 103 18.27 -3.81 -9.12
N ASP A 104 17.39 -3.59 -10.08
CA ASP A 104 17.69 -3.57 -11.50
C ASP A 104 16.84 -2.50 -12.16
N ILE A 105 17.45 -1.62 -12.96
CA ILE A 105 16.79 -0.46 -13.56
C ILE A 105 17.26 -0.36 -15.00
N ASP A 106 16.32 -0.40 -15.94
CA ASP A 106 16.57 -0.16 -17.35
C ASP A 106 15.51 0.81 -17.93
N ILE A 107 15.49 1.00 -19.26
CA ILE A 107 14.63 1.98 -19.90
C ILE A 107 13.12 1.65 -19.78
N GLU A 108 12.77 0.38 -19.62
CA GLU A 108 11.39 -0.13 -19.66
C GLU A 108 10.86 -0.48 -18.26
N HIS A 109 11.73 -0.79 -17.32
CA HIS A 109 11.33 -1.19 -15.97
C HIS A 109 12.35 -0.83 -14.89
N ALA A 110 11.86 -0.70 -13.66
CA ALA A 110 12.68 -0.64 -12.47
C ALA A 110 12.20 -1.69 -11.47
N ARG A 111 13.14 -2.49 -10.93
CA ARG A 111 12.91 -3.52 -9.94
C ARG A 111 13.67 -3.18 -8.67
N ILE A 112 12.98 -3.24 -7.53
CA ILE A 112 13.55 -3.04 -6.19
C ILE A 112 13.13 -4.23 -5.33
N GLU A 113 14.10 -4.90 -4.70
CA GLU A 113 13.83 -6.01 -3.78
C GLU A 113 14.32 -5.68 -2.37
N LEU A 114 13.45 -5.88 -1.38
CA LEU A 114 13.81 -5.74 0.02
C LEU A 114 13.49 -7.03 0.78
N VAL A 115 14.29 -7.31 1.81
CA VAL A 115 14.13 -8.48 2.67
C VAL A 115 13.99 -8.06 4.12
N LEU A 116 13.06 -8.70 4.83
CA LEU A 116 12.96 -8.67 6.28
C LEU A 116 13.75 -9.87 6.82
N LEU A 117 14.62 -9.60 7.77
CA LEU A 117 15.42 -10.63 8.44
C LEU A 117 14.91 -10.86 9.85
N ASP A 118 14.88 -12.12 10.27
CA ASP A 118 14.63 -12.49 11.65
C ASP A 118 15.85 -12.18 12.56
N GLN A 119 15.75 -12.51 13.83
CA GLN A 119 16.83 -12.28 14.82
C GLN A 119 18.11 -13.11 14.52
N GLN A 120 17.99 -14.18 13.76
CA GLN A 120 19.10 -15.02 13.30
C GLN A 120 19.67 -14.58 11.94
N HIS A 121 19.21 -13.44 11.39
CA HIS A 121 19.55 -12.93 10.07
C HIS A 121 19.10 -13.83 8.90
N ILE A 122 18.07 -14.66 9.13
CA ILE A 122 17.43 -15.46 8.09
C ILE A 122 16.29 -14.64 7.47
N VAL A 123 16.06 -14.80 6.17
CA VAL A 123 14.97 -14.11 5.48
C VAL A 123 13.63 -14.62 6.00
N GLU A 124 12.84 -13.74 6.61
CA GLU A 124 11.48 -13.99 7.09
C GLU A 124 10.42 -13.61 6.06
N ALA A 125 10.69 -12.55 5.31
CA ALA A 125 9.84 -12.11 4.22
C ALA A 125 10.64 -11.35 3.15
N LYS A 126 10.12 -11.35 1.93
CA LYS A 126 10.65 -10.59 0.80
C LYS A 126 9.55 -9.81 0.11
N ILE A 127 9.86 -8.58 -0.30
CA ILE A 127 9.05 -7.83 -1.24
C ILE A 127 9.83 -7.51 -2.50
N VAL A 128 9.16 -7.67 -3.63
CA VAL A 128 9.62 -7.21 -4.94
C VAL A 128 8.66 -6.13 -5.41
N MET A 129 9.19 -4.99 -5.79
CA MET A 129 8.45 -3.89 -6.41
C MET A 129 8.92 -3.73 -7.83
N LEU A 130 7.97 -3.73 -8.77
CA LEU A 130 8.22 -3.54 -10.19
C LEU A 130 7.50 -2.27 -10.65
N PHE A 131 8.24 -1.37 -11.26
CA PHE A 131 7.73 -0.10 -11.79
C PHE A 131 7.89 -0.08 -13.30
N SER A 132 6.80 0.15 -14.00
CA SER A 132 6.69 0.34 -15.44
C SER A 132 5.54 1.32 -15.70
N GLU A 133 4.71 1.12 -16.74
CA GLU A 133 3.39 1.76 -16.83
C GLU A 133 2.44 1.32 -15.71
N LYS A 134 2.80 0.23 -15.01
CA LYS A 134 2.10 -0.31 -13.84
C LYS A 134 3.07 -0.36 -12.65
N CYS A 135 2.50 -0.45 -11.46
CA CYS A 135 3.24 -0.77 -10.25
C CYS A 135 2.78 -2.13 -9.73
N GLU A 136 3.72 -3.04 -9.52
CA GLU A 136 3.42 -4.35 -8.95
C GLU A 136 4.21 -4.52 -7.64
N LEU A 137 3.52 -4.99 -6.60
CA LEU A 137 4.13 -5.40 -5.34
C LEU A 137 3.89 -6.90 -5.14
N ILE A 138 4.97 -7.65 -4.92
CA ILE A 138 4.93 -9.10 -4.68
C ILE A 138 5.55 -9.35 -3.32
N PHE A 139 4.73 -9.70 -2.34
CA PHE A 139 5.17 -10.08 -1.00
C PHE A 139 5.24 -11.59 -0.91
N THR A 140 6.38 -12.14 -0.45
CA THR A 140 6.59 -13.58 -0.24
C THR A 140 6.93 -13.83 1.22
N HIS A 141 6.21 -14.79 1.82
CA HIS A 141 6.40 -15.25 3.18
C HIS A 141 7.43 -16.37 3.26
N TYR A 142 8.43 -16.25 4.16
CA TYR A 142 9.43 -17.26 4.45
C TYR A 142 9.53 -17.61 5.95
N GLY A 143 8.59 -17.08 6.75
CA GLY A 143 8.53 -17.42 8.17
C GLY A 143 8.16 -18.88 8.43
N LYS A 144 8.54 -19.40 9.60
CA LYS A 144 8.29 -20.80 9.98
C LYS A 144 6.81 -21.10 10.25
N GLN A 145 6.04 -20.10 10.65
CA GLN A 145 4.61 -20.25 10.97
C GLN A 145 3.77 -19.55 9.92
N ALA A 146 2.63 -20.13 9.57
CA ALA A 146 1.69 -19.50 8.67
C ALA A 146 1.28 -18.11 9.16
N ALA A 147 1.13 -17.15 8.25
CA ALA A 147 0.95 -15.75 8.57
C ALA A 147 -0.15 -15.09 7.74
N GLN A 148 -0.74 -14.04 8.30
CA GLN A 148 -1.55 -13.10 7.55
C GLN A 148 -0.64 -12.06 6.87
N ALA A 149 -1.07 -11.58 5.70
CA ALA A 149 -0.41 -10.45 5.04
C ALA A 149 -1.43 -9.58 4.32
N ALA A 150 -1.17 -8.27 4.30
CA ALA A 150 -1.96 -7.34 3.51
C ALA A 150 -1.11 -6.17 3.01
N PHE A 151 -1.44 -5.70 1.82
CA PHE A 151 -1.03 -4.39 1.30
C PHE A 151 -2.13 -3.38 1.64
N HIS A 152 -1.89 -2.56 2.66
CA HIS A 152 -2.85 -1.55 3.14
C HIS A 152 -2.75 -0.27 2.30
N THR A 153 -3.16 -0.36 1.03
CA THR A 153 -2.94 0.68 0.03
C THR A 153 -3.83 1.89 0.27
N TYR A 154 -3.20 3.06 0.49
CA TYR A 154 -3.86 4.36 0.54
C TYR A 154 -3.82 5.01 -0.84
N PHE A 155 -4.95 5.10 -1.51
CA PHE A 155 -5.07 5.79 -2.80
C PHE A 155 -5.33 7.28 -2.59
N HIS A 156 -4.62 8.11 -3.35
CA HIS A 156 -4.89 9.54 -3.42
C HIS A 156 -6.05 9.78 -4.39
N VAL A 157 -7.05 10.51 -3.96
CA VAL A 157 -8.23 10.86 -4.75
C VAL A 157 -8.51 12.35 -4.66
N GLY A 158 -9.16 12.90 -5.69
CA GLY A 158 -9.44 14.32 -5.73
C GLY A 158 -10.46 14.75 -4.67
N ASN A 159 -11.57 14.01 -4.57
CA ASN A 159 -12.58 14.18 -3.53
C ASN A 159 -13.35 12.88 -3.36
N ILE A 160 -13.40 12.35 -2.14
CA ILE A 160 -14.03 11.08 -1.81
C ILE A 160 -15.53 11.03 -2.21
N GLU A 161 -16.23 12.15 -2.20
CA GLU A 161 -17.62 12.23 -2.62
C GLU A 161 -17.83 12.01 -4.12
N GLN A 162 -16.76 12.20 -4.92
CA GLN A 162 -16.73 12.01 -6.37
C GLN A 162 -16.00 10.72 -6.78
N VAL A 163 -15.86 9.78 -5.85
CA VAL A 163 -15.20 8.50 -6.09
C VAL A 163 -16.21 7.37 -6.01
N GLU A 164 -16.06 6.42 -6.93
CA GLU A 164 -16.82 5.19 -6.95
C GLU A 164 -15.87 3.98 -7.03
N ILE A 165 -16.07 2.99 -6.18
CA ILE A 165 -15.31 1.75 -6.17
C ILE A 165 -16.22 0.65 -6.72
N THR A 166 -15.80 -0.02 -7.79
CA THR A 166 -16.61 -1.01 -8.50
C THR A 166 -16.05 -2.43 -8.43
N HIS A 167 -16.87 -3.41 -8.77
CA HIS A 167 -16.56 -4.85 -8.74
C HIS A 167 -16.26 -5.38 -7.34
N LEU A 168 -16.80 -4.75 -6.31
CA LEU A 168 -16.76 -5.30 -4.95
C LEU A 168 -17.81 -6.43 -4.84
N PRO A 169 -17.56 -7.48 -4.02
CA PRO A 169 -18.59 -8.44 -3.64
C PRO A 169 -19.78 -7.76 -2.96
N THR A 170 -20.96 -8.38 -3.04
CA THR A 170 -22.20 -7.83 -2.47
C THR A 170 -22.37 -8.14 -0.99
N VAL A 171 -21.44 -8.88 -0.38
CA VAL A 171 -21.41 -9.19 1.05
C VAL A 171 -20.07 -8.76 1.63
N CYS A 172 -20.09 -8.07 2.76
CA CYS A 172 -18.89 -7.74 3.52
C CYS A 172 -19.09 -7.99 5.02
N PHE A 173 -17.99 -8.20 5.73
CA PHE A 173 -17.95 -8.02 7.17
C PHE A 173 -17.62 -6.56 7.47
N ASN A 174 -18.58 -5.83 8.03
CA ASN A 174 -18.39 -4.43 8.44
C ASN A 174 -17.77 -4.40 9.84
N ALA A 175 -16.49 -4.00 9.93
CA ALA A 175 -15.75 -3.95 11.19
C ALA A 175 -16.21 -2.81 12.12
N VAL A 176 -16.96 -1.81 11.60
CA VAL A 176 -17.54 -0.74 12.42
C VAL A 176 -18.76 -1.27 13.20
N THR A 177 -19.64 -2.03 12.54
CA THR A 177 -20.85 -2.60 13.13
C THR A 177 -20.65 -4.00 13.70
N GLN A 178 -19.53 -4.65 13.39
CA GLN A 178 -19.20 -6.05 13.74
C GLN A 178 -20.23 -7.06 13.18
N GLN A 179 -20.77 -6.80 11.97
CA GLN A 179 -21.79 -7.62 11.34
C GLN A 179 -21.48 -7.89 9.87
N GLN A 180 -22.02 -8.98 9.34
CA GLN A 180 -22.11 -9.16 7.90
C GLN A 180 -23.23 -8.29 7.34
N GLU A 181 -22.96 -7.62 6.23
CA GLU A 181 -23.87 -6.70 5.57
C GLU A 181 -23.98 -7.01 4.08
N GLN A 182 -25.20 -6.88 3.55
CA GLN A 182 -25.47 -6.82 2.12
C GLN A 182 -25.22 -5.40 1.63
N VAL A 183 -24.39 -5.26 0.60
CA VAL A 183 -23.96 -3.96 0.07
C VAL A 183 -23.97 -3.98 -1.46
N PRO A 184 -24.10 -2.82 -2.14
CA PRO A 184 -23.93 -2.78 -3.59
C PRO A 184 -22.50 -3.16 -4.01
N SER A 185 -22.34 -3.79 -5.18
CA SER A 185 -21.03 -4.09 -5.75
C SER A 185 -20.28 -2.85 -6.25
N SER A 186 -20.99 -1.76 -6.43
CA SER A 186 -20.43 -0.42 -6.66
C SER A 186 -20.71 0.45 -5.44
N ARG A 187 -19.65 1.00 -4.83
CA ARG A 187 -19.72 1.72 -3.57
C ARG A 187 -19.19 3.14 -3.70
N ARG A 188 -19.91 4.07 -3.07
CA ARG A 188 -19.43 5.40 -2.71
C ARG A 188 -19.23 5.46 -1.20
N ILE A 189 -18.21 6.15 -0.74
CA ILE A 189 -17.95 6.33 0.69
C ILE A 189 -18.69 7.59 1.15
N THR A 190 -19.65 7.41 2.06
CA THR A 190 -20.50 8.48 2.61
C THR A 190 -20.51 8.50 4.14
N GLN A 191 -19.71 7.63 4.76
CA GLN A 191 -19.58 7.48 6.20
C GLN A 191 -18.30 6.72 6.54
N HIS A 192 -17.98 6.60 7.83
CA HIS A 192 -16.89 5.72 8.29
C HIS A 192 -17.10 4.31 7.71
N THR A 193 -16.16 3.88 6.92
CA THR A 193 -16.20 2.60 6.20
C THR A 193 -15.00 1.75 6.60
N ASP A 194 -15.25 0.53 7.04
CA ASP A 194 -14.24 -0.50 7.33
C ASP A 194 -14.87 -1.86 7.01
N CYS A 195 -14.74 -2.27 5.74
CA CYS A 195 -15.44 -3.43 5.19
C CYS A 195 -14.48 -4.43 4.59
N ILE A 196 -14.49 -5.66 5.11
CA ILE A 196 -13.71 -6.79 4.61
C ILE A 196 -14.60 -7.62 3.68
N TYR A 197 -14.15 -7.81 2.45
CA TYR A 197 -14.83 -8.61 1.43
C TYR A 197 -14.01 -9.86 1.11
N THR A 198 -14.65 -11.01 0.96
CA THR A 198 -14.03 -12.16 0.31
C THR A 198 -14.03 -11.94 -1.20
N LEU A 199 -12.85 -11.99 -1.82
CA LEU A 199 -12.71 -11.70 -3.25
C LEU A 199 -13.45 -12.73 -4.10
N GLU A 200 -14.29 -12.24 -5.02
CA GLU A 200 -15.00 -13.02 -6.03
C GLU A 200 -14.40 -12.79 -7.43
N THR A 201 -13.83 -11.61 -7.64
CA THR A 201 -13.16 -11.23 -8.89
C THR A 201 -11.76 -10.71 -8.57
N PRO A 202 -10.79 -10.91 -9.47
CA PRO A 202 -9.42 -10.50 -9.19
C PRO A 202 -9.17 -9.00 -9.32
N THR A 203 -10.15 -8.20 -9.77
CA THR A 203 -9.92 -6.80 -10.11
C THR A 203 -11.05 -5.90 -9.63
N ASN A 204 -10.67 -4.83 -8.95
CA ASN A 204 -11.53 -3.72 -8.60
C ASN A 204 -11.08 -2.44 -9.34
N TYR A 205 -11.99 -1.48 -9.48
CA TYR A 205 -11.67 -0.19 -10.07
C TYR A 205 -12.06 0.95 -9.13
N ILE A 206 -11.21 1.96 -9.05
CA ILE A 206 -11.46 3.22 -8.37
C ILE A 206 -11.68 4.25 -9.47
N LEU A 207 -12.91 4.75 -9.59
CA LEU A 207 -13.31 5.78 -10.53
C LEU A 207 -13.24 7.13 -9.82
N ASP A 208 -12.24 7.94 -10.14
CA ASP A 208 -12.02 9.27 -9.56
C ASP A 208 -12.45 10.32 -10.59
N HIS A 209 -13.65 10.82 -10.45
CA HIS A 209 -14.23 11.78 -11.38
C HIS A 209 -13.57 13.16 -11.31
N GLN A 210 -13.04 13.56 -10.14
CA GLN A 210 -12.37 14.84 -10.00
C GLN A 210 -11.01 14.89 -10.72
N PHE A 211 -10.22 13.81 -10.60
CA PHE A 211 -8.95 13.68 -11.33
C PHE A 211 -9.14 13.10 -12.73
N ASN A 212 -10.37 12.80 -13.13
CA ASN A 212 -10.69 12.19 -14.42
C ASN A 212 -9.81 10.96 -14.71
N ARG A 213 -9.74 10.06 -13.77
CA ARG A 213 -8.93 8.84 -13.88
C ARG A 213 -9.63 7.63 -13.31
N GLN A 214 -9.24 6.47 -13.83
CA GLN A 214 -9.59 5.17 -13.29
C GLN A 214 -8.32 4.45 -12.86
N ILE A 215 -8.29 3.96 -11.63
CA ILE A 215 -7.22 3.11 -11.11
C ILE A 215 -7.73 1.67 -11.09
N GLU A 216 -7.04 0.79 -11.78
CA GLU A 216 -7.27 -0.65 -11.76
C GLU A 216 -6.40 -1.27 -10.67
N VAL A 217 -7.02 -2.02 -9.77
CA VAL A 217 -6.36 -2.74 -8.68
C VAL A 217 -6.59 -4.22 -8.90
N THR A 218 -5.54 -4.95 -9.29
CA THR A 218 -5.62 -6.40 -9.53
C THR A 218 -4.97 -7.15 -8.38
N HIS A 219 -5.73 -8.06 -7.79
CA HIS A 219 -5.34 -8.90 -6.67
C HIS A 219 -4.98 -10.30 -7.16
N GLN A 220 -3.79 -10.79 -6.85
CA GLN A 220 -3.37 -12.15 -7.21
C GLN A 220 -2.96 -12.92 -5.97
N ASN A 221 -3.51 -14.12 -5.84
CA ASN A 221 -3.33 -14.99 -4.69
C ASN A 221 -3.73 -14.33 -3.34
N ALA A 222 -4.59 -13.32 -3.41
CA ALA A 222 -5.28 -12.73 -2.27
C ALA A 222 -6.65 -13.39 -2.12
N THR A 223 -7.19 -13.41 -0.92
CA THR A 223 -8.52 -13.97 -0.62
C THR A 223 -9.49 -12.90 -0.13
N GLU A 224 -8.97 -11.77 0.34
CA GLU A 224 -9.78 -10.65 0.80
C GLU A 224 -9.32 -9.33 0.17
N THR A 225 -10.27 -8.40 0.06
CA THR A 225 -10.03 -6.96 -0.12
C THR A 225 -10.71 -6.18 0.99
N VAL A 226 -10.09 -5.08 1.42
CA VAL A 226 -10.66 -4.24 2.48
C VAL A 226 -10.87 -2.83 1.94
N LEU A 227 -12.09 -2.33 2.06
CA LEU A 227 -12.42 -0.93 1.77
C LEU A 227 -12.48 -0.15 3.08
N TRP A 228 -11.61 0.85 3.23
CA TRP A 228 -11.53 1.66 4.44
C TRP A 228 -11.44 3.16 4.15
N ASN A 229 -12.14 3.93 4.95
CA ASN A 229 -11.98 5.38 5.07
C ASN A 229 -12.41 5.81 6.48
N PRO A 230 -11.61 6.57 7.22
CA PRO A 230 -11.92 6.94 8.61
C PRO A 230 -13.06 7.95 8.73
N TRP A 231 -13.46 8.59 7.61
CA TRP A 231 -14.44 9.66 7.63
C TRP A 231 -14.02 10.74 8.64
N HIS A 232 -14.89 11.14 9.54
CA HIS A 232 -14.61 12.15 10.57
C HIS A 232 -13.89 11.59 11.82
N SER A 233 -13.49 10.32 11.82
CA SER A 233 -12.77 9.75 12.96
C SER A 233 -11.35 10.29 13.04
N VAL A 234 -10.96 10.71 14.24
CA VAL A 234 -9.60 11.22 14.48
C VAL A 234 -8.58 10.08 14.41
N MET A 235 -7.62 10.21 13.52
CA MET A 235 -6.54 9.23 13.32
C MET A 235 -5.19 9.87 13.60
N SER A 236 -4.26 9.06 14.17
CA SER A 236 -2.89 9.51 14.37
C SER A 236 -2.22 9.86 13.04
N ALA A 237 -1.44 10.93 13.01
CA ALA A 237 -0.75 11.44 11.83
C ALA A 237 -1.68 11.68 10.63
N MET A 238 -2.89 12.18 10.86
CA MET A 238 -3.82 12.68 9.85
C MET A 238 -4.42 14.01 10.30
N GLN A 239 -4.65 14.90 9.35
CA GLN A 239 -5.45 16.10 9.54
C GLN A 239 -6.94 15.76 9.46
N GLU A 240 -7.78 16.62 10.02
CA GLU A 240 -9.24 16.40 10.10
C GLU A 240 -9.88 16.18 8.73
N GLN A 241 -9.40 16.86 7.69
CA GLN A 241 -9.94 16.80 6.33
C GLN A 241 -9.28 15.77 5.42
N ASP A 242 -8.23 15.07 5.87
CA ASP A 242 -7.45 14.15 5.01
C ASP A 242 -8.30 13.00 4.45
N TYR A 243 -9.38 12.60 5.15
CA TYR A 243 -10.32 11.59 4.68
C TYR A 243 -10.95 11.92 3.32
N GLN A 244 -11.02 13.21 2.97
CA GLN A 244 -11.63 13.67 1.70
C GLN A 244 -10.76 13.32 0.49
N ASN A 245 -9.45 13.17 0.69
CA ASN A 245 -8.50 12.98 -0.40
C ASN A 245 -7.85 11.60 -0.41
N MET A 246 -8.40 10.64 0.32
CA MET A 246 -7.88 9.28 0.35
C MET A 246 -8.97 8.22 0.52
N LEU A 247 -8.67 7.01 0.10
CA LEU A 247 -9.34 5.78 0.51
C LEU A 247 -8.33 4.64 0.56
N CYS A 248 -8.62 3.61 1.35
CA CYS A 248 -7.86 2.36 1.26
C CYS A 248 -8.68 1.30 0.52
N LEU A 249 -8.01 0.64 -0.42
CA LEU A 249 -8.49 -0.59 -1.03
C LEU A 249 -7.35 -1.60 -0.95
N GLU A 250 -7.49 -2.54 -0.02
CA GLU A 250 -6.39 -3.39 0.39
C GLU A 250 -6.42 -4.74 -0.33
N THR A 251 -5.25 -5.35 -0.48
CA THR A 251 -5.07 -6.71 -1.02
C THR A 251 -4.58 -7.60 0.11
N ALA A 252 -5.32 -8.64 0.48
CA ALA A 252 -5.06 -9.33 1.73
C ALA A 252 -5.23 -10.87 1.66
N ARG A 253 -4.53 -11.54 2.58
CA ARG A 253 -4.72 -12.93 3.03
C ARG A 253 -4.94 -12.88 4.54
N ILE A 254 -6.22 -12.85 4.96
CA ILE A 254 -6.63 -12.70 6.37
C ILE A 254 -7.13 -14.02 6.93
N TYR A 255 -8.08 -14.64 6.24
CA TYR A 255 -8.71 -15.89 6.70
C TYR A 255 -7.99 -17.13 6.19
N GLN A 256 -7.38 -17.05 5.00
CA GLN A 256 -6.50 -18.08 4.48
C GLN A 256 -5.06 -17.62 4.59
N LEU A 257 -4.31 -18.20 5.53
CA LEU A 257 -2.95 -17.77 5.85
C LEU A 257 -1.96 -18.10 4.73
N LEU A 258 -0.89 -17.33 4.61
CA LEU A 258 0.27 -17.67 3.78
C LEU A 258 1.13 -18.71 4.50
N HIS A 259 1.52 -19.74 3.77
CA HIS A 259 2.51 -20.72 4.17
C HIS A 259 3.88 -20.39 3.57
N PHE A 260 4.92 -21.05 4.06
CA PHE A 260 6.30 -20.85 3.60
C PHE A 260 6.42 -20.93 2.07
N GLY A 261 7.00 -19.90 1.46
CA GLY A 261 7.19 -19.77 0.02
C GLY A 261 5.97 -19.22 -0.75
N GLU A 262 4.81 -19.07 -0.09
CA GLU A 262 3.64 -18.45 -0.73
C GLU A 262 3.75 -16.92 -0.79
N SER A 263 3.09 -16.35 -1.79
CA SER A 263 3.10 -14.90 -2.02
C SER A 263 1.72 -14.36 -2.34
N ILE A 264 1.51 -13.08 -2.03
CA ILE A 264 0.41 -12.27 -2.56
C ILE A 264 0.98 -11.20 -3.48
N ARG A 265 0.16 -10.76 -4.46
CA ARG A 265 0.54 -9.69 -5.38
C ARG A 265 -0.59 -8.69 -5.54
N VAL A 266 -0.24 -7.41 -5.59
CA VAL A 266 -1.12 -6.36 -6.07
C VAL A 266 -0.49 -5.69 -7.28
N THR A 267 -1.30 -5.44 -8.31
CA THR A 267 -0.93 -4.65 -9.48
C THR A 267 -1.82 -3.42 -9.55
N LEU A 268 -1.20 -2.26 -9.60
CA LEU A 268 -1.85 -0.96 -9.78
C LEU A 268 -1.61 -0.48 -11.21
N ALA A 269 -2.67 -0.15 -11.91
CA ALA A 269 -2.59 0.40 -13.26
C ALA A 269 -3.53 1.60 -13.41
N ARG A 270 -3.05 2.64 -14.05
CA ARG A 270 -3.90 3.76 -14.46
C ARG A 270 -4.52 3.44 -15.80
N LYS A 271 -5.83 3.58 -15.89
CA LYS A 271 -6.57 3.54 -17.17
C LYS A 271 -7.04 4.95 -17.52
N LYS A 272 -7.02 5.32 -18.79
CA LYS A 272 -7.71 6.53 -19.25
C LYS A 272 -9.21 6.30 -19.05
N SER A 273 -9.91 7.28 -18.50
CA SER A 273 -11.38 7.28 -18.57
C SER A 273 -11.76 7.41 -20.05
N ASN A 274 -12.60 6.49 -20.52
CA ASN A 274 -13.15 6.55 -21.87
C ASN A 274 -14.14 7.71 -22.00
#